data_c0d3e387fa8ffd3105be30bb8a3c8ed2
#
_entry.id   c0d3e387fa8ffd3105be30bb8a3c8ed2
#
_cell.length_a   1.000
_cell.length_b   1.000
_cell.length_c   1.000
_cell.angle_alpha   90.00
_cell.angle_beta   90.00
_cell.angle_gamma   90.00
#
_symmetry.space_group_name_H-M   'P 1'
#
loop_
_entity.id
_entity.type
_entity.pdbx_description
1 polymer ?
#
loop_
_entity_poly.entity_id
_entity_poly.type
_entity_poly.pdbx_seq_one_letter_code
_entity_poly.pdbx_strand_id
1 'polypeptide(L)'
;MIDVELPPGPAASALARGFAACLASITEVPVTDLPLPAGDLAQALGVWRSWLAEHGSGLVPIADPVRFQWAGWWIAVVEDPSGPAGGRQVDGAEVAVLAFGTPPGVVLSPQAPALLGRATADLRIREAYAVASLDPVLHRRPAEADLRGTVEGLAVAPAAEAPMQLLEVAHARAGRGLDGDRYAAGAGTFSSRAGRRPGYDLTLIAAEVLDEMAAAGQALDFAGTRRNVLTRGIDVNALVGRRFRIGDVLCEGRRLCEPCAHLERLSGRGILRPLIHRGGLRVDVLTDGEIRLGAPVHPT
;
A
#
# COMPACT_ATOMS: atom_id res chain seq x y z
N MET A 1 -0.57 -8.57 3.98
CA MET A 1 -1.29 -8.39 5.27
C MET A 1 -1.37 -9.75 5.92
N ILE A 2 -0.70 -9.93 7.03
CA ILE A 2 -0.69 -11.16 7.81
C ILE A 2 -1.97 -11.13 8.64
N ASP A 3 -2.68 -12.25 8.72
CA ASP A 3 -3.77 -12.43 9.68
C ASP A 3 -3.13 -12.47 11.08
N VAL A 4 -3.35 -11.44 11.88
CA VAL A 4 -2.64 -11.24 13.13
C VAL A 4 -3.60 -11.46 14.29
N GLU A 5 -3.37 -12.53 15.03
CA GLU A 5 -4.03 -12.73 16.31
C GLU A 5 -3.56 -11.70 17.34
N LEU A 6 -4.46 -11.36 18.28
CA LEU A 6 -4.07 -10.49 19.39
C LEU A 6 -2.95 -11.14 20.21
N PRO A 7 -1.87 -10.41 20.54
CA PRO A 7 -0.80 -10.97 21.34
C PRO A 7 -1.32 -11.39 22.71
N PRO A 8 -0.90 -12.57 23.22
CA PRO A 8 -1.24 -13.00 24.56
C PRO A 8 -0.54 -12.12 25.60
N GLY A 9 -1.23 -11.80 26.68
CA GLY A 9 -0.59 -11.17 27.85
C GLY A 9 -1.55 -10.27 28.65
N PRO A 10 -1.68 -10.49 29.95
CA PRO A 10 -2.52 -9.68 30.81
C PRO A 10 -1.91 -8.31 31.21
N ALA A 11 -0.61 -8.11 30.94
CA ALA A 11 0.12 -6.93 31.40
C ALA A 11 -0.12 -5.68 30.54
N ALA A 12 -0.38 -5.84 29.24
CA ALA A 12 -0.71 -4.72 28.34
C ALA A 12 -2.21 -4.49 28.23
N SER A 13 -2.63 -3.23 28.09
CA SER A 13 -4.05 -2.89 27.89
C SER A 13 -4.61 -3.54 26.61
N ALA A 14 -5.92 -3.74 26.55
CA ALA A 14 -6.59 -4.27 25.36
C ALA A 14 -6.28 -3.42 24.13
N LEU A 15 -6.33 -2.08 24.27
CA LEU A 15 -6.03 -1.13 23.21
C LEU A 15 -4.57 -1.26 22.71
N ALA A 16 -3.60 -1.38 23.63
CA ALA A 16 -2.19 -1.57 23.25
C ALA A 16 -1.99 -2.88 22.46
N ARG A 17 -2.66 -3.97 22.85
CA ARG A 17 -2.60 -5.24 22.10
C ARG A 17 -3.21 -5.13 20.71
N GLY A 18 -4.35 -4.44 20.56
CA GLY A 18 -4.96 -4.19 19.27
C GLY A 18 -4.08 -3.34 18.37
N PHE A 19 -3.44 -2.31 18.93
CA PHE A 19 -2.48 -1.48 18.20
C PHE A 19 -1.25 -2.27 17.77
N ALA A 20 -0.69 -3.14 18.64
CA ALA A 20 0.41 -4.03 18.31
C ALA A 20 0.06 -4.96 17.13
N ALA A 21 -1.15 -5.51 17.10
CA ALA A 21 -1.61 -6.34 15.99
C ALA A 21 -1.66 -5.55 14.66
N CYS A 22 -2.16 -4.30 14.70
CA CYS A 22 -2.13 -3.42 13.53
C CYS A 22 -0.69 -3.10 13.10
N LEU A 23 0.20 -2.81 14.04
CA LEU A 23 1.60 -2.52 13.76
C LEU A 23 2.34 -3.72 13.17
N ALA A 24 2.13 -4.93 13.73
CA ALA A 24 2.66 -6.18 13.21
C ALA A 24 2.22 -6.42 11.75
N SER A 25 0.96 -6.13 11.44
CA SER A 25 0.43 -6.26 10.08
C SER A 25 1.09 -5.29 9.10
N ILE A 26 1.41 -4.05 9.51
CA ILE A 26 2.11 -3.07 8.67
C ILE A 26 3.57 -3.46 8.47
N THR A 27 4.24 -3.84 9.55
CA THR A 27 5.69 -4.13 9.53
C THR A 27 5.99 -5.54 9.03
N GLU A 28 4.96 -6.37 8.86
CA GLU A 28 5.06 -7.80 8.47
C GLU A 28 5.95 -8.62 9.41
N VAL A 29 6.03 -8.20 10.66
CA VAL A 29 6.75 -8.87 11.73
C VAL A 29 5.74 -9.69 12.55
N PRO A 30 6.08 -10.93 12.97
CA PRO A 30 5.23 -11.67 13.88
C PRO A 30 4.92 -10.84 15.14
N VAL A 31 3.67 -10.83 15.57
CA VAL A 31 3.25 -9.99 16.72
C VAL A 31 4.01 -10.35 18.00
N THR A 32 4.51 -11.59 18.11
CA THR A 32 5.36 -12.07 19.21
C THR A 32 6.74 -11.44 19.23
N ASP A 33 7.20 -10.91 18.10
CA ASP A 33 8.53 -10.32 17.95
C ASP A 33 8.51 -8.81 18.16
N LEU A 34 7.29 -8.21 18.27
CA LEU A 34 7.12 -6.81 18.65
C LEU A 34 7.30 -6.65 20.16
N PRO A 35 8.06 -5.65 20.62
CA PRO A 35 8.12 -5.33 22.03
C PRO A 35 6.75 -4.86 22.52
N LEU A 36 6.14 -5.59 23.44
CA LEU A 36 4.85 -5.23 24.04
C LEU A 36 5.05 -4.97 25.54
N PRO A 37 5.27 -3.72 25.95
CA PRO A 37 5.44 -3.39 27.35
C PRO A 37 4.11 -3.56 28.10
N ALA A 38 4.23 -3.77 29.42
CA ALA A 38 3.08 -3.69 30.30
C ALA A 38 2.52 -2.26 30.34
N GLY A 39 1.21 -2.13 30.56
CA GLY A 39 0.57 -0.82 30.74
C GLY A 39 -0.33 -0.38 29.60
N ASP A 40 -0.49 0.92 29.44
CA ASP A 40 -1.41 1.52 28.48
C ASP A 40 -0.78 1.79 27.09
N LEU A 41 -1.60 2.33 26.17
CA LEU A 41 -1.13 2.66 24.83
C LEU A 41 -0.02 3.72 24.85
N ALA A 42 -0.08 4.70 25.73
CA ALA A 42 0.91 5.79 25.76
C ALA A 42 2.31 5.29 26.10
N GLN A 43 2.42 4.34 27.04
CA GLN A 43 3.69 3.67 27.37
C GLN A 43 4.19 2.83 26.19
N ALA A 44 3.30 2.08 25.55
CA ALA A 44 3.65 1.25 24.41
C ALA A 44 4.12 2.06 23.19
N LEU A 45 3.51 3.22 22.92
CA LEU A 45 3.90 4.12 21.82
C LEU A 45 5.36 4.59 21.95
N GLY A 46 5.84 4.86 23.16
CA GLY A 46 7.23 5.22 23.40
C GLY A 46 8.20 4.11 23.00
N VAL A 47 7.90 2.87 23.39
CA VAL A 47 8.71 1.68 23.06
C VAL A 47 8.69 1.43 21.56
N TRP A 48 7.52 1.47 20.93
CA TRP A 48 7.41 1.22 19.49
C TRP A 48 8.06 2.30 18.62
N ARG A 49 8.08 3.56 19.05
CA ARG A 49 8.82 4.61 18.35
C ARG A 49 10.32 4.31 18.31
N SER A 50 10.88 3.88 19.43
CA SER A 50 12.31 3.49 19.51
C SER A 50 12.58 2.27 18.66
N TRP A 51 11.76 1.24 18.79
CA TRP A 51 11.90 0.01 18.01
C TRP A 51 11.77 0.25 16.51
N LEU A 52 10.79 1.04 16.06
CA LEU A 52 10.63 1.40 14.65
C LEU A 52 11.81 2.20 14.14
N ALA A 53 12.36 3.12 14.94
CA ALA A 53 13.52 3.92 14.55
C ALA A 53 14.76 3.05 14.29
N GLU A 54 14.99 2.02 15.11
CA GLU A 54 16.03 1.02 14.90
C GLU A 54 15.85 0.21 13.61
N HIS A 55 14.59 0.14 13.11
CA HIS A 55 14.23 -0.53 11.86
C HIS A 55 13.99 0.45 10.70
N GLY A 56 14.50 1.68 10.79
CA GLY A 56 14.42 2.69 9.73
C GLY A 56 13.03 3.25 9.48
N SER A 57 12.12 3.12 10.45
CA SER A 57 10.73 3.59 10.36
C SER A 57 10.37 4.49 11.53
N GLY A 58 9.39 5.37 11.34
CA GLY A 58 8.85 6.25 12.36
C GLY A 58 7.36 6.11 12.52
N LEU A 59 6.86 6.31 13.75
CA LEU A 59 5.45 6.38 14.08
C LEU A 59 5.06 7.84 14.23
N VAL A 60 4.39 8.39 13.20
CA VAL A 60 4.07 9.81 13.07
C VAL A 60 2.62 10.06 13.45
N PRO A 61 2.33 10.90 14.46
CA PRO A 61 0.95 11.25 14.80
C PRO A 61 0.30 12.06 13.68
N ILE A 62 -0.99 11.78 13.43
CA ILE A 62 -1.80 12.46 12.42
C ILE A 62 -2.69 13.47 13.12
N ALA A 63 -2.47 14.77 12.87
CA ALA A 63 -3.19 15.84 13.54
C ALA A 63 -4.67 15.96 13.12
N ASP A 64 -4.98 15.68 11.85
CA ASP A 64 -6.35 15.70 11.33
C ASP A 64 -6.62 14.41 10.54
N PRO A 65 -6.99 13.31 11.20
CA PRO A 65 -7.20 12.03 10.55
C PRO A 65 -8.40 11.99 9.61
N VAL A 66 -9.36 12.91 9.75
CA VAL A 66 -10.55 12.98 8.87
C VAL A 66 -10.17 13.52 7.49
N ARG A 67 -9.23 14.48 7.46
CA ARG A 67 -8.73 15.09 6.22
C ARG A 67 -7.44 14.45 5.71
N PHE A 68 -6.93 13.46 6.45
CA PHE A 68 -5.66 12.84 6.13
C PHE A 68 -5.75 12.02 4.83
N GLN A 69 -5.02 12.47 3.82
CA GLN A 69 -4.86 11.77 2.56
C GLN A 69 -3.45 11.18 2.50
N TRP A 70 -3.36 9.90 2.71
CA TRP A 70 -2.12 9.15 2.74
C TRP A 70 -2.25 7.88 1.90
N ALA A 71 -1.31 7.66 0.99
CA ALA A 71 -1.32 6.47 0.13
C ALA A 71 -0.86 5.20 0.85
N GLY A 72 -0.39 5.31 2.08
CA GLY A 72 0.15 4.23 2.89
C GLY A 72 -0.81 3.75 3.99
N TRP A 73 -0.26 2.92 4.86
CA TRP A 73 -0.93 2.33 6.00
C TRP A 73 -0.89 3.27 7.21
N TRP A 74 -2.00 3.36 7.94
CA TRP A 74 -2.05 4.10 9.19
C TRP A 74 -2.98 3.44 10.19
N ILE A 75 -2.71 3.63 11.46
CA ILE A 75 -3.47 3.04 12.57
C ILE A 75 -4.31 4.14 13.19
N ALA A 76 -5.60 3.89 13.36
CA ALA A 76 -6.50 4.78 14.10
C ALA A 76 -6.94 4.12 15.40
N VAL A 77 -7.06 4.91 16.45
CA VAL A 77 -7.78 4.58 17.67
C VAL A 77 -9.18 5.16 17.53
N VAL A 78 -10.18 4.30 17.53
CA VAL A 78 -11.57 4.66 17.29
C VAL A 78 -12.46 4.18 18.44
N GLU A 79 -13.60 4.86 18.63
CA GLU A 79 -14.65 4.38 19.53
C GLU A 79 -15.35 3.17 18.89
N ASP A 80 -15.47 2.07 19.65
CA ASP A 80 -16.26 0.92 19.21
C ASP A 80 -17.76 1.22 19.42
N PRO A 81 -18.55 1.36 18.34
CA PRO A 81 -19.99 1.64 18.45
C PRO A 81 -20.79 0.45 18.98
N SER A 82 -20.19 -0.76 19.03
CA SER A 82 -20.83 -1.99 19.51
C SER A 82 -20.54 -2.30 20.98
N GLY A 83 -19.91 -1.39 21.71
CA GLY A 83 -19.71 -1.50 23.15
C GLY A 83 -21.02 -1.76 23.89
N PRO A 84 -21.01 -2.39 25.10
CA PRO A 84 -22.20 -2.96 25.71
C PRO A 84 -23.33 -1.93 25.86
N ALA A 85 -24.38 -2.13 25.11
CA ALA A 85 -25.66 -1.41 25.23
C ALA A 85 -26.29 -1.77 26.56
N GLY A 86 -26.04 -1.01 27.60
CA GLY A 86 -26.64 -1.26 28.91
C GLY A 86 -26.05 -0.43 30.04
N GLY A 87 -26.55 0.79 30.22
CA GLY A 87 -26.54 1.47 31.50
C GLY A 87 -25.23 2.14 31.95
N ARG A 88 -25.25 3.47 31.95
CA ARG A 88 -24.21 4.47 32.25
C ARG A 88 -23.23 4.64 31.10
N GLN A 89 -23.16 5.86 30.63
CA GLN A 89 -22.20 6.41 29.69
C GLN A 89 -20.76 6.16 30.21
N VAL A 90 -20.26 4.96 29.99
CA VAL A 90 -18.84 4.68 30.03
C VAL A 90 -18.39 5.03 28.60
N ASP A 91 -17.44 5.95 28.48
CA ASP A 91 -16.81 6.29 27.20
C ASP A 91 -16.60 4.99 26.43
N GLY A 92 -17.10 4.93 25.17
CA GLY A 92 -17.11 3.71 24.37
C GLY A 92 -15.72 3.08 24.36
N ALA A 93 -15.66 1.75 24.44
CA ALA A 93 -14.37 1.05 24.45
C ALA A 93 -13.57 1.46 23.22
N GLU A 94 -12.36 1.97 23.44
CA GLU A 94 -11.46 2.33 22.35
C GLU A 94 -10.80 1.08 21.78
N VAL A 95 -10.75 1.01 20.45
CA VAL A 95 -10.12 -0.09 19.71
C VAL A 95 -9.18 0.45 18.65
N ALA A 96 -8.11 -0.28 18.35
CA ALA A 96 -7.21 0.05 17.27
C ALA A 96 -7.67 -0.60 15.98
N VAL A 97 -7.68 0.16 14.89
CA VAL A 97 -7.97 -0.31 13.54
C VAL A 97 -6.87 0.10 12.58
N LEU A 98 -6.61 -0.73 11.59
CA LEU A 98 -5.71 -0.43 10.49
C LEU A 98 -6.52 0.12 9.33
N ALA A 99 -6.14 1.29 8.84
CA ALA A 99 -6.77 1.97 7.73
C ALA A 99 -5.86 2.05 6.50
N PHE A 100 -6.47 1.99 5.32
CA PHE A 100 -5.76 2.07 4.03
C PHE A 100 -6.68 2.56 2.92
N GLY A 101 -6.10 3.18 1.91
CA GLY A 101 -6.79 3.56 0.67
C GLY A 101 -7.16 5.03 0.59
N THR A 102 -7.78 5.40 -0.55
CA THR A 102 -8.23 6.78 -0.82
C THR A 102 -9.60 6.70 -1.51
N PRO A 103 -10.70 7.07 -0.83
CA PRO A 103 -10.76 7.39 0.61
C PRO A 103 -10.37 6.20 1.49
N PRO A 104 -9.83 6.46 2.70
CA PRO A 104 -9.37 5.39 3.57
C PRO A 104 -10.54 4.59 4.17
N GLY A 105 -10.35 3.27 4.22
CA GLY A 105 -11.27 2.33 4.87
C GLY A 105 -10.55 1.42 5.85
N VAL A 106 -11.28 0.86 6.80
CA VAL A 106 -10.76 -0.11 7.77
C VAL A 106 -10.49 -1.44 7.07
N VAL A 107 -9.25 -1.90 7.12
CA VAL A 107 -8.81 -3.15 6.48
C VAL A 107 -8.42 -4.24 7.48
N LEU A 108 -8.19 -3.86 8.75
CA LEU A 108 -7.98 -4.77 9.86
C LEU A 108 -8.56 -4.15 11.13
N SER A 109 -9.31 -4.93 11.88
CA SER A 109 -9.87 -4.55 13.17
C SER A 109 -9.83 -5.76 14.12
N PRO A 110 -8.70 -5.98 14.81
CA PRO A 110 -8.48 -7.19 15.61
C PRO A 110 -9.46 -7.35 16.77
N GLN A 111 -9.98 -6.25 17.29
CA GLN A 111 -10.84 -6.21 18.48
C GLN A 111 -12.33 -6.00 18.16
N ALA A 112 -12.63 -5.41 17.01
CA ALA A 112 -13.99 -5.08 16.59
C ALA A 112 -14.22 -5.42 15.11
N PRO A 113 -14.41 -6.71 14.76
CA PRO A 113 -14.56 -7.14 13.36
C PRO A 113 -15.70 -6.45 12.60
N ALA A 114 -16.71 -5.95 13.29
CA ALA A 114 -17.82 -5.19 12.71
C ALA A 114 -17.38 -3.86 12.06
N LEU A 115 -16.17 -3.38 12.33
CA LEU A 115 -15.61 -2.17 11.72
C LEU A 115 -14.94 -2.42 10.37
N LEU A 116 -14.68 -3.69 10.01
CA LEU A 116 -14.05 -4.02 8.73
C LEU A 116 -14.84 -3.47 7.55
N GLY A 117 -14.14 -2.84 6.61
CA GLY A 117 -14.71 -2.26 5.40
C GLY A 117 -15.40 -0.91 5.60
N ARG A 118 -15.57 -0.41 6.84
CA ARG A 118 -16.12 0.92 7.07
C ARG A 118 -15.17 2.02 6.62
N ALA A 119 -15.72 3.09 6.07
CA ALA A 119 -14.94 4.29 5.77
C ALA A 119 -14.48 4.95 7.08
N THR A 120 -13.25 5.42 7.14
CA THR A 120 -12.74 6.07 8.36
C THR A 120 -13.45 7.39 8.65
N ALA A 121 -14.01 8.04 7.63
CA ALA A 121 -14.83 9.24 7.79
C ALA A 121 -16.12 9.01 8.61
N ASP A 122 -16.58 7.76 8.70
CA ASP A 122 -17.79 7.37 9.46
C ASP A 122 -17.47 6.97 10.91
N LEU A 123 -16.20 7.06 11.31
CA LEU A 123 -15.73 6.64 12.63
C LEU A 123 -15.36 7.84 13.50
N ARG A 124 -15.57 7.70 14.80
CA ARG A 124 -15.04 8.65 15.77
C ARG A 124 -13.58 8.31 16.07
N ILE A 125 -12.66 9.02 15.43
CA ILE A 125 -11.23 8.82 15.60
C ILE A 125 -10.75 9.71 16.75
N ARG A 126 -10.10 9.11 17.75
CA ARG A 126 -9.50 9.81 18.89
C ARG A 126 -8.08 10.24 18.60
N GLU A 127 -7.31 9.33 18.06
CA GLU A 127 -5.93 9.56 17.63
C GLU A 127 -5.57 8.65 16.48
N ALA A 128 -4.56 9.02 15.70
CA ALA A 128 -4.13 8.24 14.56
C ALA A 128 -2.62 8.41 14.30
N TYR A 129 -2.02 7.37 13.69
CA TYR A 129 -0.57 7.30 13.47
C TYR A 129 -0.28 6.68 12.11
N ALA A 130 0.57 7.35 11.33
CA ALA A 130 1.15 6.77 10.11
C ALA A 130 2.50 6.11 10.44
N VAL A 131 2.77 4.96 9.83
CA VAL A 131 4.10 4.36 9.83
C VAL A 131 4.82 4.84 8.57
N ALA A 132 5.87 5.63 8.75
CA ALA A 132 6.63 6.25 7.67
C ALA A 132 8.09 5.78 7.71
N SER A 133 8.72 5.63 6.55
CA SER A 133 10.18 5.41 6.51
C SER A 133 10.91 6.64 7.04
N LEU A 134 11.99 6.43 7.77
CA LEU A 134 12.91 7.49 8.20
C LEU A 134 14.03 7.73 7.18
N ASP A 135 14.07 6.99 6.08
CA ASP A 135 15.02 7.23 5.01
C ASP A 135 14.73 8.57 4.31
N PRO A 136 15.63 9.55 4.44
CA PRO A 136 15.43 10.87 3.84
C PRO A 136 15.39 10.83 2.31
N VAL A 137 15.93 9.80 1.68
CA VAL A 137 15.89 9.62 0.22
C VAL A 137 14.46 9.30 -0.22
N LEU A 138 13.70 8.51 0.56
CA LEU A 138 12.31 8.16 0.25
C LEU A 138 11.34 9.34 0.46
N HIS A 139 11.75 10.36 1.22
CA HIS A 139 10.94 11.57 1.49
C HIS A 139 11.39 12.79 0.68
N ARG A 140 12.46 12.67 -0.10
CA ARG A 140 12.87 13.72 -1.00
C ARG A 140 11.79 13.84 -2.08
N ARG A 141 11.01 14.95 -2.05
CA ARG A 141 10.21 15.31 -3.22
C ARG A 141 11.19 15.56 -4.38
N PRO A 142 11.17 14.72 -5.42
CA PRO A 142 11.99 15.02 -6.59
C PRO A 142 11.60 16.40 -7.11
N ALA A 143 12.56 17.18 -7.52
CA ALA A 143 12.29 18.40 -8.28
C ALA A 143 11.47 17.99 -9.54
N GLU A 144 10.57 18.87 -10.03
CA GLU A 144 9.78 18.53 -11.23
C GLU A 144 10.66 18.12 -12.42
N ALA A 145 11.88 18.65 -12.49
CA ALA A 145 12.86 18.28 -13.49
C ALA A 145 13.34 16.81 -13.38
N ASP A 146 13.26 16.21 -12.19
CA ASP A 146 13.69 14.83 -11.93
C ASP A 146 12.53 13.82 -12.18
N LEU A 147 11.33 14.31 -12.49
CA LEU A 147 10.18 13.48 -12.80
C LEU A 147 10.07 13.21 -14.30
N ARG A 148 11.17 12.74 -14.90
CA ARG A 148 11.21 12.33 -16.30
C ARG A 148 11.89 10.98 -16.40
N GLY A 149 11.22 10.05 -17.05
CA GLY A 149 11.76 8.72 -17.29
C GLY A 149 11.31 8.18 -18.63
N THR A 150 11.61 6.91 -18.85
CA THR A 150 11.24 6.18 -20.06
C THR A 150 10.66 4.82 -19.71
N VAL A 151 9.87 4.27 -20.62
CA VAL A 151 9.37 2.89 -20.56
C VAL A 151 10.51 1.94 -20.96
N GLU A 152 10.92 1.07 -20.04
CA GLU A 152 11.95 0.05 -20.28
C GLU A 152 11.35 -1.32 -20.57
N GLY A 153 10.13 -1.59 -20.07
CA GLY A 153 9.45 -2.86 -20.30
C GLY A 153 7.94 -2.72 -20.28
N LEU A 154 7.28 -3.57 -21.04
CA LEU A 154 5.82 -3.70 -21.09
C LEU A 154 5.44 -5.16 -20.93
N ALA A 155 4.39 -5.44 -20.14
CA ALA A 155 3.91 -6.79 -19.91
C ALA A 155 2.41 -6.84 -19.61
N VAL A 156 1.77 -7.89 -20.06
CA VAL A 156 0.38 -8.25 -19.76
C VAL A 156 0.26 -9.69 -19.31
N ALA A 157 -0.77 -10.05 -18.59
CA ALA A 157 -1.12 -11.45 -18.36
C ALA A 157 -2.57 -11.69 -18.78
N PRO A 158 -2.86 -12.70 -19.60
CA PRO A 158 -4.18 -12.91 -20.18
C PRO A 158 -5.22 -13.40 -19.16
N ALA A 159 -4.77 -13.96 -18.05
CA ALA A 159 -5.63 -14.49 -16.99
C ALA A 159 -4.99 -14.27 -15.59
N ALA A 160 -5.79 -14.44 -14.54
CA ALA A 160 -5.30 -14.48 -13.18
C ALA A 160 -4.21 -15.55 -13.05
N GLU A 161 -3.09 -15.19 -12.41
CA GLU A 161 -1.92 -16.06 -12.18
C GLU A 161 -1.18 -16.56 -13.44
N ALA A 162 -1.70 -16.35 -14.64
CA ALA A 162 -1.00 -16.69 -15.87
C ALA A 162 0.37 -15.97 -15.95
N PRO A 163 1.38 -16.56 -16.60
CA PRO A 163 2.66 -15.90 -16.83
C PRO A 163 2.49 -14.54 -17.52
N MET A 164 3.37 -13.59 -17.16
CA MET A 164 3.43 -12.31 -17.85
C MET A 164 4.05 -12.50 -19.24
N GLN A 165 3.44 -11.87 -20.23
CA GLN A 165 3.90 -11.82 -21.61
C GLN A 165 4.51 -10.45 -21.86
N LEU A 166 5.79 -10.42 -22.28
CA LEU A 166 6.48 -9.17 -22.60
C LEU A 166 6.04 -8.66 -23.96
N LEU A 167 5.91 -7.34 -24.08
CA LEU A 167 5.45 -6.65 -25.29
C LEU A 167 6.43 -5.55 -25.68
N GLU A 168 6.51 -5.23 -26.97
CA GLU A 168 7.19 -4.02 -27.47
C GLU A 168 6.23 -2.84 -27.54
N VAL A 169 4.95 -3.12 -27.73
CA VAL A 169 3.85 -2.16 -27.84
C VAL A 169 2.64 -2.67 -27.08
N ALA A 170 2.01 -1.81 -26.31
CA ALA A 170 0.76 -2.10 -25.62
C ALA A 170 -0.29 -1.03 -25.98
N HIS A 171 -1.53 -1.46 -26.18
CA HIS A 171 -2.67 -0.55 -26.42
C HIS A 171 -3.41 -0.31 -25.13
N ALA A 172 -3.39 0.93 -24.66
CA ALA A 172 -4.10 1.37 -23.47
C ALA A 172 -5.53 1.80 -23.81
N ARG A 173 -6.48 1.43 -22.95
CA ARG A 173 -7.88 1.78 -23.02
C ARG A 173 -8.30 2.56 -21.78
N ALA A 174 -8.88 3.73 -21.98
CA ALA A 174 -9.35 4.59 -20.91
C ALA A 174 -10.33 3.84 -19.99
N GLY A 175 -10.02 3.83 -18.68
CA GLY A 175 -10.84 3.19 -17.66
C GLY A 175 -10.85 1.65 -17.70
N ARG A 176 -9.96 1.03 -18.46
CA ARG A 176 -9.89 -0.42 -18.60
C ARG A 176 -8.49 -1.02 -18.39
N GLY A 177 -7.44 -0.32 -18.85
CA GLY A 177 -6.07 -0.81 -18.79
C GLY A 177 -5.52 -1.21 -20.15
N LEU A 178 -4.67 -2.22 -20.23
CA LEU A 178 -4.01 -2.66 -21.46
C LEU A 178 -4.79 -3.77 -22.14
N ASP A 179 -4.95 -3.68 -23.44
CA ASP A 179 -5.52 -4.76 -24.26
C ASP A 179 -4.71 -6.06 -24.03
N GLY A 180 -5.42 -7.18 -23.83
CA GLY A 180 -4.82 -8.47 -23.52
C GLY A 180 -4.46 -8.68 -22.03
N ASP A 181 -4.61 -7.67 -21.19
CA ASP A 181 -4.40 -7.85 -19.74
C ASP A 181 -5.68 -8.33 -19.03
N ARG A 182 -5.50 -9.19 -18.03
CA ARG A 182 -6.56 -9.75 -17.18
C ARG A 182 -7.45 -8.71 -16.52
N TYR A 183 -6.88 -7.53 -16.16
CA TYR A 183 -7.66 -6.47 -15.51
C TYR A 183 -8.52 -5.74 -16.52
N ALA A 184 -8.05 -5.53 -17.75
CA ALA A 184 -8.86 -4.99 -18.85
C ALA A 184 -10.04 -5.91 -19.21
N ALA A 185 -9.85 -7.22 -19.03
CA ALA A 185 -10.89 -8.24 -19.23
C ALA A 185 -11.79 -8.44 -18.00
N GLY A 186 -11.54 -7.77 -16.88
CA GLY A 186 -12.26 -8.00 -15.62
C GLY A 186 -11.97 -9.34 -14.94
N ALA A 187 -10.92 -10.05 -15.37
CA ALA A 187 -10.54 -11.40 -14.92
C ALA A 187 -9.32 -11.41 -13.98
N GLY A 188 -8.91 -10.27 -13.47
CA GLY A 188 -7.80 -10.19 -12.51
C GLY A 188 -8.19 -10.74 -11.13
N THR A 189 -7.20 -11.26 -10.38
CA THR A 189 -7.39 -11.82 -9.03
C THR A 189 -8.13 -10.88 -8.08
N PHE A 190 -7.94 -9.57 -8.23
CA PHE A 190 -8.56 -8.55 -7.39
C PHE A 190 -9.62 -7.73 -8.14
N SER A 191 -10.09 -8.21 -9.29
CA SER A 191 -11.19 -7.57 -10.02
C SER A 191 -12.48 -7.63 -9.19
N SER A 192 -13.20 -6.51 -9.12
CA SER A 192 -14.42 -6.39 -8.34
C SER A 192 -15.63 -6.75 -9.17
N ARG A 193 -16.55 -7.56 -8.60
CA ARG A 193 -17.88 -7.80 -9.18
C ARG A 193 -18.79 -6.57 -9.10
N ALA A 194 -18.47 -5.62 -8.22
CA ALA A 194 -19.23 -4.38 -8.02
C ALA A 194 -18.85 -3.25 -8.99
N GLY A 195 -18.01 -3.51 -9.99
CA GLY A 195 -17.59 -2.54 -10.98
C GLY A 195 -16.12 -2.11 -10.86
N ARG A 196 -15.74 -1.11 -11.66
CA ARG A 196 -14.39 -0.56 -11.74
C ARG A 196 -13.96 0.05 -10.40
N ARG A 197 -12.72 -0.25 -9.99
CA ARG A 197 -12.06 0.38 -8.84
C ARG A 197 -10.91 1.27 -9.30
N PRO A 198 -10.74 2.47 -8.75
CA PRO A 198 -9.59 3.32 -9.05
C PRO A 198 -8.26 2.62 -8.80
N GLY A 199 -7.29 2.83 -9.71
CA GLY A 199 -5.94 2.27 -9.59
C GLY A 199 -5.82 0.79 -9.97
N TYR A 200 -6.74 0.27 -10.75
CA TYR A 200 -6.68 -1.11 -11.23
C TYR A 200 -6.48 -1.25 -12.74
N ASP A 201 -6.39 -0.14 -13.48
CA ASP A 201 -6.24 -0.20 -14.93
C ASP A 201 -4.81 -0.57 -15.32
N LEU A 202 -3.80 -0.05 -14.61
CA LEU A 202 -2.39 -0.19 -14.96
C LEU A 202 -1.51 -0.21 -13.70
N THR A 203 -0.35 -0.87 -13.78
CA THR A 203 0.65 -0.86 -12.71
C THR A 203 2.05 -0.58 -13.27
N LEU A 204 2.78 0.32 -12.60
CA LEU A 204 4.17 0.65 -12.93
C LEU A 204 5.11 0.16 -11.83
N ILE A 205 6.38 -0.09 -12.19
CA ILE A 205 7.49 -0.26 -11.25
C ILE A 205 8.76 0.36 -11.84
N ALA A 206 9.62 0.91 -10.97
CA ALA A 206 10.90 1.45 -11.36
C ALA A 206 11.95 0.33 -11.52
N ALA A 207 12.73 0.38 -12.60
CA ALA A 207 13.79 -0.59 -12.89
C ALA A 207 14.91 -0.52 -11.84
N GLU A 208 15.15 0.66 -11.29
CA GLU A 208 16.12 0.90 -10.22
C GLU A 208 15.85 0.04 -8.99
N VAL A 209 14.59 -0.22 -8.67
CA VAL A 209 14.23 -1.11 -7.55
C VAL A 209 14.67 -2.54 -7.81
N LEU A 210 14.53 -3.02 -9.05
CA LEU A 210 14.97 -4.36 -9.44
C LEU A 210 16.49 -4.48 -9.47
N ASP A 211 17.18 -3.43 -9.96
CA ASP A 211 18.63 -3.36 -9.97
C ASP A 211 19.20 -3.43 -8.53
N GLU A 212 18.63 -2.68 -7.61
CA GLU A 212 19.04 -2.70 -6.20
C GLU A 212 18.75 -4.04 -5.52
N MET A 213 17.58 -4.66 -5.80
CA MET A 213 17.28 -6.00 -5.31
C MET A 213 18.27 -7.03 -5.82
N ALA A 214 18.63 -6.97 -7.09
CA ALA A 214 19.64 -7.85 -7.69
C ALA A 214 21.02 -7.65 -7.05
N ALA A 215 21.44 -6.40 -6.82
CA ALA A 215 22.67 -6.05 -6.13
C ALA A 215 22.70 -6.57 -4.68
N ALA A 216 21.53 -6.66 -4.02
CA ALA A 216 21.39 -7.24 -2.69
C ALA A 216 21.27 -8.78 -2.69
N GLY A 217 21.42 -9.44 -3.83
CA GLY A 217 21.33 -10.89 -3.97
C GLY A 217 19.90 -11.45 -4.03
N GLN A 218 18.90 -10.59 -4.23
CA GLN A 218 17.50 -10.95 -4.34
C GLN A 218 16.98 -10.61 -5.75
N ALA A 219 17.38 -11.37 -6.75
CA ALA A 219 16.96 -11.13 -8.12
C ALA A 219 15.45 -11.40 -8.32
N LEU A 220 14.74 -10.38 -8.78
CA LEU A 220 13.37 -10.45 -9.26
C LEU A 220 13.35 -9.82 -10.65
N ASP A 221 12.97 -10.59 -11.67
CA ASP A 221 12.83 -10.06 -13.01
C ASP A 221 11.52 -9.25 -13.17
N PHE A 222 11.43 -8.49 -14.25
CA PHE A 222 10.27 -7.66 -14.51
C PHE A 222 8.96 -8.48 -14.57
N ALA A 223 8.97 -9.62 -15.24
CA ALA A 223 7.80 -10.51 -15.36
C ALA A 223 7.34 -11.01 -13.97
N GLY A 224 8.28 -11.34 -13.10
CA GLY A 224 8.03 -11.75 -11.72
C GLY A 224 7.42 -10.64 -10.87
N THR A 225 7.63 -9.36 -11.18
CA THR A 225 6.96 -8.27 -10.45
C THR A 225 5.46 -8.25 -10.68
N ARG A 226 5.00 -8.83 -11.76
CA ARG A 226 3.59 -8.81 -12.22
C ARG A 226 3.04 -7.40 -12.46
N ARG A 227 3.92 -6.44 -12.73
CA ARG A 227 3.57 -5.09 -13.16
C ARG A 227 3.48 -5.00 -14.67
N ASN A 228 2.74 -4.00 -15.17
CA ASN A 228 2.49 -3.83 -16.60
C ASN A 228 3.57 -3.01 -17.29
N VAL A 229 4.12 -2.02 -16.60
CA VAL A 229 5.12 -1.09 -17.16
C VAL A 229 6.34 -1.03 -16.24
N LEU A 230 7.50 -1.31 -16.79
CA LEU A 230 8.80 -1.05 -16.18
C LEU A 230 9.25 0.33 -16.65
N THR A 231 9.59 1.22 -15.72
CA THR A 231 10.07 2.56 -16.03
C THR A 231 11.50 2.72 -15.54
N ARG A 232 12.28 3.61 -16.17
CA ARG A 232 13.60 4.01 -15.71
C ARG A 232 13.72 5.53 -15.66
N GLY A 233 14.46 6.04 -14.68
CA GLY A 233 14.78 7.46 -14.52
C GLY A 233 13.70 8.28 -13.85
N ILE A 234 12.61 7.66 -13.36
CA ILE A 234 11.52 8.36 -12.70
C ILE A 234 11.11 7.70 -11.38
N ASP A 235 10.97 8.49 -10.33
CA ASP A 235 10.36 8.04 -9.09
C ASP A 235 8.83 7.89 -9.28
N VAL A 236 8.39 6.66 -9.49
CA VAL A 236 6.97 6.36 -9.68
C VAL A 236 6.12 6.67 -8.43
N ASN A 237 6.71 6.68 -7.24
CA ASN A 237 6.00 7.01 -6.01
C ASN A 237 5.61 8.50 -5.98
N ALA A 238 6.42 9.36 -6.56
CA ALA A 238 6.13 10.79 -6.66
C ALA A 238 4.95 11.12 -7.59
N LEU A 239 4.49 10.15 -8.38
CA LEU A 239 3.33 10.28 -9.26
C LEU A 239 1.99 9.99 -8.55
N VAL A 240 1.99 9.58 -7.29
CA VAL A 240 0.74 9.37 -6.53
C VAL A 240 -0.04 10.70 -6.46
N GLY A 241 -1.32 10.66 -6.85
CA GLY A 241 -2.21 11.81 -6.88
C GLY A 241 -1.95 12.79 -8.03
N ARG A 242 -1.03 12.45 -8.96
CA ARG A 242 -0.68 13.31 -10.10
C ARG A 242 -1.18 12.73 -11.41
N ARG A 243 -1.48 13.61 -12.36
CA ARG A 243 -1.61 13.26 -13.77
C ARG A 243 -0.24 13.26 -14.42
N PHE A 244 -0.02 12.30 -15.29
CA PHE A 244 1.22 12.15 -16.04
C PHE A 244 0.97 11.44 -17.36
N ARG A 245 1.93 11.50 -18.26
CA ARG A 245 1.86 10.81 -19.55
C ARG A 245 2.85 9.67 -19.61
N ILE A 246 2.44 8.61 -20.30
CA ILE A 246 3.31 7.52 -20.79
C ILE A 246 3.18 7.56 -22.32
N GLY A 247 4.17 8.17 -22.99
CA GLY A 247 3.99 8.56 -24.38
C GLY A 247 2.80 9.51 -24.54
N ASP A 248 1.83 9.13 -25.39
CA ASP A 248 0.61 9.94 -25.62
C ASP A 248 -0.54 9.58 -24.64
N VAL A 249 -0.40 8.53 -23.85
CA VAL A 249 -1.45 8.07 -22.94
C VAL A 249 -1.43 8.88 -21.66
N LEU A 250 -2.55 9.57 -21.38
CA LEU A 250 -2.75 10.29 -20.13
C LEU A 250 -3.16 9.31 -19.03
N CYS A 251 -2.52 9.40 -17.89
CA CYS A 251 -2.72 8.55 -16.73
C CYS A 251 -2.88 9.38 -15.45
N GLU A 252 -3.41 8.74 -14.39
CA GLU A 252 -3.45 9.31 -13.05
C GLU A 252 -2.97 8.28 -12.03
N GLY A 253 -1.92 8.63 -11.28
CA GLY A 253 -1.40 7.81 -10.18
C GLY A 253 -2.36 7.80 -9.00
N ARG A 254 -2.77 6.63 -8.55
CA ARG A 254 -3.77 6.49 -7.50
C ARG A 254 -3.17 6.18 -6.14
N ARG A 255 -2.33 5.19 -6.07
CA ARG A 255 -1.70 4.73 -4.83
C ARG A 255 -0.53 3.82 -5.11
N LEU A 256 0.29 3.59 -4.11
CA LEU A 256 1.36 2.60 -4.19
C LEU A 256 0.81 1.20 -4.48
N CYS A 257 1.56 0.43 -5.23
CA CYS A 257 1.27 -0.97 -5.51
C CYS A 257 2.09 -1.85 -4.57
N GLU A 258 1.70 -1.88 -3.31
CA GLU A 258 2.40 -2.62 -2.27
C GLU A 258 2.52 -4.11 -2.61
N PRO A 259 3.61 -4.77 -2.19
CA PRO A 259 3.75 -6.21 -2.30
C PRO A 259 2.72 -6.92 -1.41
N CYS A 260 2.38 -8.15 -1.74
CA CYS A 260 1.44 -8.95 -0.96
C CYS A 260 1.81 -10.43 -1.02
N ALA A 261 1.28 -11.22 -0.09
CA ALA A 261 1.53 -12.65 -0.03
C ALA A 261 1.17 -13.38 -1.34
N HIS A 262 0.18 -12.88 -2.10
CA HIS A 262 -0.14 -13.40 -3.42
C HIS A 262 1.01 -13.21 -4.43
N LEU A 263 1.65 -12.04 -4.41
CA LEU A 263 2.83 -11.78 -5.24
C LEU A 263 3.99 -12.71 -4.84
N GLU A 264 4.27 -12.82 -3.54
CA GLU A 264 5.35 -13.69 -3.04
C GLU A 264 5.15 -15.16 -3.40
N ARG A 265 3.89 -15.65 -3.33
CA ARG A 265 3.57 -17.02 -3.76
C ARG A 265 3.88 -17.26 -5.24
N LEU A 266 3.68 -16.27 -6.11
CA LEU A 266 3.90 -16.39 -7.55
C LEU A 266 5.35 -16.14 -7.97
N SER A 267 6.07 -15.32 -7.24
CA SER A 267 7.38 -14.78 -7.67
C SER A 267 8.55 -15.26 -6.80
N GLY A 268 8.28 -15.96 -5.70
CA GLY A 268 9.32 -16.51 -4.81
C GLY A 268 9.36 -15.82 -3.45
N ARG A 269 9.91 -16.54 -2.47
CA ARG A 269 10.00 -16.07 -1.08
C ARG A 269 11.01 -14.94 -0.91
N GLY A 270 10.75 -14.06 0.03
CA GLY A 270 11.68 -13.00 0.46
C GLY A 270 11.57 -11.70 -0.36
N ILE A 271 10.66 -11.61 -1.32
CA ILE A 271 10.48 -10.40 -2.15
C ILE A 271 9.63 -9.31 -1.50
N LEU A 272 8.87 -9.63 -0.45
CA LEU A 272 7.96 -8.66 0.17
C LEU A 272 8.74 -7.50 0.77
N ARG A 273 9.67 -7.80 1.67
CA ARG A 273 10.42 -6.78 2.42
C ARG A 273 11.16 -5.77 1.54
N PRO A 274 11.91 -6.18 0.50
CA PRO A 274 12.57 -5.24 -0.40
C PRO A 274 11.62 -4.36 -1.21
N LEU A 275 10.37 -4.81 -1.41
CA LEU A 275 9.37 -4.09 -2.20
C LEU A 275 8.43 -3.23 -1.35
N ILE A 276 8.49 -3.25 -0.03
CA ILE A 276 7.67 -2.38 0.83
C ILE A 276 7.91 -0.92 0.44
N HIS A 277 6.82 -0.19 0.15
CA HIS A 277 6.82 1.19 -0.37
C HIS A 277 7.57 1.40 -1.70
N ARG A 278 8.03 0.33 -2.34
CA ARG A 278 8.79 0.36 -3.59
C ARG A 278 8.21 -0.60 -4.64
N GLY A 279 7.11 -1.28 -4.31
CA GLY A 279 6.45 -2.26 -5.17
C GLY A 279 5.77 -1.66 -6.40
N GLY A 280 5.83 -0.34 -6.58
CA GLY A 280 5.36 0.37 -7.75
C GLY A 280 4.11 1.21 -7.51
N LEU A 281 3.46 1.63 -8.60
CA LEU A 281 2.32 2.55 -8.63
C LEU A 281 1.11 1.87 -9.28
N ARG A 282 -0.06 2.07 -8.71
CA ARG A 282 -1.36 1.78 -9.31
C ARG A 282 -1.93 3.01 -9.98
N VAL A 283 -2.46 2.83 -11.19
CA VAL A 283 -2.77 3.91 -12.11
C VAL A 283 -4.12 3.71 -12.77
N ASP A 284 -4.83 4.81 -12.99
CA ASP A 284 -5.95 4.88 -13.92
C ASP A 284 -5.48 5.38 -15.28
N VAL A 285 -5.94 4.74 -16.33
CA VAL A 285 -5.76 5.16 -17.73
C VAL A 285 -6.89 6.12 -18.07
N LEU A 286 -6.56 7.34 -18.49
CA LEU A 286 -7.53 8.39 -18.77
C LEU A 286 -7.82 8.59 -20.26
N THR A 287 -6.88 8.21 -21.14
CA THR A 287 -7.05 8.27 -22.61
C THR A 287 -6.65 6.96 -23.26
N ASP A 288 -7.27 6.65 -24.38
CA ASP A 288 -6.80 5.59 -25.27
C ASP A 288 -5.47 5.99 -25.93
N GLY A 289 -4.65 5.03 -26.28
CA GLY A 289 -3.41 5.27 -27.01
C GLY A 289 -2.47 4.07 -26.99
N GLU A 290 -1.31 4.23 -27.62
CA GLU A 290 -0.24 3.25 -27.62
C GLU A 290 0.86 3.64 -26.63
N ILE A 291 1.39 2.63 -25.93
CA ILE A 291 2.60 2.72 -25.13
C ILE A 291 3.66 1.82 -25.78
N ARG A 292 4.85 2.39 -26.05
CA ARG A 292 5.97 1.66 -26.66
C ARG A 292 7.17 1.66 -25.73
N LEU A 293 8.08 0.71 -25.93
CA LEU A 293 9.40 0.75 -25.30
C LEU A 293 10.09 2.07 -25.69
N GLY A 294 10.79 2.71 -24.73
CA GLY A 294 11.44 4.01 -24.91
C GLY A 294 10.48 5.21 -24.83
N ALA A 295 9.17 5.01 -24.73
CA ALA A 295 8.22 6.14 -24.60
C ALA A 295 8.54 6.97 -23.33
N PRO A 296 8.46 8.32 -23.41
CA PRO A 296 8.70 9.17 -22.25
C PRO A 296 7.61 9.02 -21.20
N VAL A 297 8.02 9.12 -19.92
CA VAL A 297 7.10 9.19 -18.76
C VAL A 297 7.36 10.49 -18.04
N HIS A 298 6.35 11.34 -17.88
CA HIS A 298 6.51 12.65 -17.22
C HIS A 298 5.17 13.19 -16.70
N PRO A 299 5.13 14.00 -15.62
CA PRO A 299 3.96 14.75 -15.20
C PRO A 299 3.42 15.68 -16.29
N THR A 300 2.12 15.99 -16.22
CA THR A 300 1.46 16.97 -17.13
C THR A 300 1.35 18.33 -16.48
#